data_9c82712c6e962515c7b962b9bf15a0e8
#
_entry.id   9c82712c6e962515c7b962b9bf15a0e8
#
_cell.length_a   1.000
_cell.length_b   1.000
_cell.length_c   1.000
_cell.angle_alpha   90.00
_cell.angle_beta   90.00
_cell.angle_gamma   90.00
#
_symmetry.space_group_name_H-M   'P 1'
#
loop_
_entity.id
_entity.type
_entity.pdbx_description
1 polymer ?
#
loop_
_entity_poly.entity_id
_entity_poly.type
_entity_poly.pdbx_seq_one_letter_code
_entity_poly.pdbx_strand_id
1 'polypeptide(L)'
;MLIAIVYVITRISFATRAINSALLQIHKELEEAAHVSGLSEIRTSWRILVPLLRPTLMSVWIWTAILVYRELTVAVFLVGHDNITLPAVIWSYWNSGTTNLASGVTLIMTVVLILSLIHI
;
A
#
# COMPACT_ATOMS: atom_id res chain seq x y z
N MET A 1 -3.83 -1.96 16.99
CA MET A 1 -4.92 -1.45 16.15
C MET A 1 -4.72 0.01 15.73
N LEU A 2 -4.30 0.92 16.62
CA LEU A 2 -4.09 2.35 16.31
C LEU A 2 -3.11 2.58 15.15
N ILE A 3 -1.95 1.90 15.12
CA ILE A 3 -0.94 2.00 14.05
C ILE A 3 -1.55 1.74 12.67
N ALA A 4 -2.38 0.69 12.53
CA ALA A 4 -3.02 0.35 11.26
C ALA A 4 -3.98 1.46 10.79
N ILE A 5 -4.75 2.05 11.70
CA ILE A 5 -5.66 3.16 11.40
C ILE A 5 -4.87 4.38 10.90
N VAL A 6 -3.77 4.73 11.56
CA VAL A 6 -2.91 5.86 11.16
C VAL A 6 -2.30 5.61 9.78
N TYR A 7 -1.84 4.38 9.50
CA TYR A 7 -1.32 4.04 8.17
C TYR A 7 -2.39 4.15 7.07
N VAL A 8 -3.62 3.69 7.34
CA VAL A 8 -4.72 3.86 6.38
C VAL A 8 -4.98 5.34 6.11
N ILE A 9 -5.10 6.17 7.15
CA ILE A 9 -5.38 7.60 7.01
C ILE A 9 -4.26 8.31 6.23
N THR A 10 -3.00 8.01 6.51
CA THR A 10 -1.86 8.66 5.84
C THR A 10 -1.71 8.26 4.38
N ARG A 11 -2.17 7.05 4.00
CA ARG A 11 -2.00 6.51 2.64
C ARG A 11 -3.25 6.61 1.77
N ILE A 12 -4.42 6.92 2.36
CA ILE A 12 -5.67 7.01 1.60
C ILE A 12 -5.61 8.05 0.49
N SER A 13 -4.98 9.20 0.72
CA SER A 13 -4.84 10.26 -0.29
C SER A 13 -4.03 9.81 -1.50
N PHE A 14 -2.96 9.04 -1.29
CA PHE A 14 -2.16 8.47 -2.37
C PHE A 14 -2.96 7.46 -3.18
N ALA A 15 -3.61 6.52 -2.50
CA ALA A 15 -4.42 5.49 -3.15
C ALA A 15 -5.56 6.10 -3.98
N THR A 16 -6.28 7.07 -3.41
CA THR A 16 -7.37 7.76 -4.08
C THR A 16 -6.89 8.49 -5.34
N ARG A 17 -5.77 9.19 -5.28
CA ARG A 17 -5.20 9.90 -6.45
C ARG A 17 -4.80 8.92 -7.55
N ALA A 18 -4.14 7.83 -7.22
CA ALA A 18 -3.71 6.84 -8.19
C ALA A 18 -4.91 6.16 -8.89
N ILE A 19 -5.93 5.78 -8.14
CA ILE A 19 -7.16 5.21 -8.68
C ILE A 19 -7.90 6.23 -9.54
N ASN A 20 -8.01 7.48 -9.09
CA ASN A 20 -8.66 8.53 -9.86
C ASN A 20 -7.94 8.80 -11.20
N SER A 21 -6.60 8.83 -11.19
CA SER A 21 -5.81 8.98 -12.42
C SER A 21 -6.05 7.82 -13.39
N ALA A 22 -6.20 6.60 -12.91
CA ALA A 22 -6.50 5.44 -13.74
C ALA A 22 -7.93 5.49 -14.28
N LEU A 23 -8.90 5.94 -13.48
CA LEU A 23 -10.28 6.14 -13.92
C LEU A 23 -10.36 7.16 -15.06
N LEU A 24 -9.63 8.26 -14.98
CA LEU A 24 -9.59 9.30 -16.02
C LEU A 24 -8.98 8.80 -17.35
N GLN A 25 -8.23 7.70 -17.34
CA GLN A 25 -7.69 7.07 -18.55
C GLN A 25 -8.69 6.11 -19.22
N ILE A 26 -9.74 5.73 -18.51
CA ILE A 26 -10.82 4.91 -19.08
C ILE A 26 -11.72 5.78 -19.93
N HIS A 27 -11.88 5.41 -21.20
CA HIS A 27 -12.73 6.14 -22.12
C HIS A 27 -14.21 6.09 -21.68
N LYS A 28 -14.86 7.25 -21.64
CA LYS A 28 -16.28 7.37 -21.29
C LYS A 28 -17.21 6.56 -22.22
N GLU A 29 -16.75 6.32 -23.44
CA GLU A 29 -17.44 5.50 -24.43
C GLU A 29 -17.77 4.08 -23.93
N LEU A 30 -16.91 3.53 -23.02
CA LEU A 30 -17.17 2.22 -22.41
C LEU A 30 -18.34 2.25 -21.44
N GLU A 31 -18.50 3.33 -20.70
CA GLU A 31 -19.63 3.52 -19.79
C GLU A 31 -20.93 3.75 -20.59
N GLU A 32 -20.85 4.58 -21.63
CA GLU A 32 -21.97 4.84 -22.53
C GLU A 32 -22.43 3.57 -23.26
N ALA A 33 -21.51 2.78 -23.78
CA ALA A 33 -21.81 1.50 -24.41
C ALA A 33 -22.45 0.50 -23.42
N ALA A 34 -22.01 0.49 -22.17
CA ALA A 34 -22.62 -0.34 -21.14
C ALA A 34 -24.06 0.11 -20.82
N HIS A 35 -24.32 1.41 -20.75
CA HIS A 35 -25.66 1.97 -20.57
C HIS A 35 -26.59 1.64 -21.72
N VAL A 36 -26.13 1.81 -22.96
CA VAL A 36 -26.89 1.43 -24.18
C VAL A 36 -27.19 -0.08 -24.17
N SER A 37 -26.32 -0.90 -23.62
CA SER A 37 -26.55 -2.34 -23.46
C SER A 37 -27.47 -2.71 -22.28
N GLY A 38 -28.08 -1.72 -21.61
CA GLY A 38 -29.03 -1.93 -20.51
C GLY A 38 -28.40 -2.29 -19.18
N LEU A 39 -27.09 -2.10 -19.01
CA LEU A 39 -26.43 -2.32 -17.73
C LEU A 39 -26.69 -1.14 -16.79
N SER A 40 -27.02 -1.45 -15.52
CA SER A 40 -27.09 -0.42 -14.48
C SER A 40 -25.68 0.06 -14.09
N GLU A 41 -25.54 1.28 -13.57
CA GLU A 41 -24.25 1.87 -13.11
C GLU A 41 -23.47 0.94 -12.18
N ILE A 42 -24.15 0.30 -11.23
CA ILE A 42 -23.52 -0.64 -10.30
C ILE A 42 -22.94 -1.86 -11.05
N ARG A 43 -23.67 -2.41 -12.02
CA ARG A 43 -23.21 -3.54 -12.83
C ARG A 43 -22.07 -3.14 -13.76
N THR A 44 -22.11 -1.96 -14.33
CA THR A 44 -21.03 -1.38 -15.14
C THR A 44 -19.77 -1.25 -14.31
N SER A 45 -19.86 -0.69 -13.10
CA SER A 45 -18.73 -0.55 -12.19
C SER A 45 -18.10 -1.90 -11.86
N TRP A 46 -18.90 -2.89 -11.45
CA TRP A 46 -18.36 -4.20 -11.03
C TRP A 46 -17.88 -5.08 -12.18
N ARG A 47 -18.53 -5.01 -13.36
CA ARG A 47 -18.23 -5.89 -14.49
C ARG A 47 -17.21 -5.32 -15.47
N ILE A 48 -17.08 -3.99 -15.53
CA ILE A 48 -16.23 -3.30 -16.50
C ILE A 48 -15.12 -2.53 -15.79
N LEU A 49 -15.48 -1.58 -14.91
CA LEU A 49 -14.49 -0.70 -14.29
C LEU A 49 -13.56 -1.42 -13.32
N VAL A 50 -14.08 -2.24 -12.42
CA VAL A 50 -13.26 -2.95 -11.42
C VAL A 50 -12.26 -3.92 -12.09
N PRO A 51 -12.64 -4.78 -13.06
CA PRO A 51 -11.67 -5.61 -13.77
C PRO A 51 -10.61 -4.80 -14.53
N LEU A 52 -11.01 -3.68 -15.14
CA LEU A 52 -10.09 -2.82 -15.88
C LEU A 52 -9.11 -2.09 -14.96
N LEU A 53 -9.54 -1.72 -13.74
CA LEU A 53 -8.71 -1.10 -12.71
C LEU A 53 -7.88 -2.12 -11.92
N ARG A 54 -8.09 -3.41 -12.08
CA ARG A 54 -7.42 -4.45 -11.30
C ARG A 54 -5.88 -4.33 -11.29
N PRO A 55 -5.20 -4.09 -12.42
CA PRO A 55 -3.75 -3.89 -12.43
C PRO A 55 -3.34 -2.68 -11.58
N THR A 56 -4.06 -1.57 -11.70
CA THR A 56 -3.80 -0.35 -10.90
C THR A 56 -4.05 -0.58 -9.42
N LEU A 57 -5.13 -1.27 -9.06
CA LEU A 57 -5.44 -1.61 -7.67
C LEU A 57 -4.34 -2.49 -7.06
N MET A 58 -3.87 -3.49 -7.78
CA MET A 58 -2.76 -4.36 -7.36
C MET A 58 -1.48 -3.55 -7.15
N SER A 59 -1.12 -2.70 -8.11
CA SER A 59 0.05 -1.83 -8.04
C SER A 59 -0.02 -0.86 -6.85
N VAL A 60 -1.15 -0.20 -6.65
CA VAL A 60 -1.38 0.71 -5.50
C VAL A 60 -1.29 -0.04 -4.17
N TRP A 61 -1.86 -1.24 -4.09
CA TRP A 61 -1.80 -2.06 -2.90
C TRP A 61 -0.37 -2.45 -2.54
N ILE A 62 0.40 -2.98 -3.51
CA ILE A 62 1.79 -3.39 -3.31
C ILE A 62 2.65 -2.18 -2.92
N TRP A 63 2.51 -1.07 -3.65
CA TRP A 63 3.26 0.15 -3.37
C TRP A 63 2.97 0.71 -1.97
N THR A 64 1.70 0.70 -1.57
CA THR A 64 1.30 1.10 -0.23
C THR A 64 1.87 0.17 0.84
N ALA A 65 1.86 -1.14 0.61
CA ALA A 65 2.44 -2.13 1.51
C ALA A 65 3.95 -1.88 1.71
N ILE A 66 4.69 -1.60 0.64
CA ILE A 66 6.13 -1.28 0.70
C ILE A 66 6.36 0.01 1.52
N LEU A 67 5.56 1.05 1.28
CA LEU A 67 5.68 2.31 2.01
C LEU A 67 5.39 2.15 3.50
N VAL A 68 4.39 1.35 3.87
CA VAL A 68 4.05 1.06 5.27
C VAL A 68 5.13 0.18 5.91
N TYR A 69 5.65 -0.81 5.19
CA TYR A 69 6.69 -1.71 5.70
C TYR A 69 7.97 -0.99 6.13
N ARG A 70 8.36 0.08 5.43
CA ARG A 70 9.54 0.89 5.74
C ARG A 70 9.27 2.09 6.66
N GLU A 71 8.03 2.30 7.08
CA GLU A 71 7.64 3.48 7.85
C GLU A 71 8.17 3.40 9.28
N LEU A 72 9.15 4.25 9.59
CA LEU A 72 9.76 4.34 10.92
C LEU A 72 9.06 5.34 11.82
N THR A 73 8.66 6.50 11.26
CA THR A 73 8.20 7.63 12.06
C THR A 73 6.97 7.29 12.90
N VAL A 74 5.92 6.78 12.24
CA VAL A 74 4.68 6.38 12.93
C VAL A 74 4.96 5.22 13.89
N ALA A 75 5.81 4.27 13.48
CA ALA A 75 6.17 3.12 14.29
C ALA A 75 6.83 3.51 15.61
N VAL A 76 7.82 4.40 15.59
CA VAL A 76 8.56 4.84 16.80
C VAL A 76 7.65 5.56 17.79
N PHE A 77 6.72 6.39 17.30
CA PHE A 77 5.80 7.13 18.18
C PHE A 77 4.65 6.30 18.74
N LEU A 78 4.22 5.28 18.03
CA LEU A 78 3.06 4.46 18.38
C LEU A 78 3.40 3.03 18.77
N VAL A 79 4.68 2.68 18.82
CA VAL A 79 5.12 1.34 19.23
C VAL A 79 4.75 1.09 20.69
N GLY A 80 4.14 -0.06 20.94
CA GLY A 80 3.84 -0.59 22.28
C GLY A 80 4.23 -2.06 22.34
N HIS A 81 4.10 -2.68 23.50
CA HIS A 81 4.46 -4.08 23.69
C HIS A 81 3.77 -5.04 22.72
N ASP A 82 2.53 -4.71 22.29
CA ASP A 82 1.71 -5.57 21.43
C ASP A 82 1.80 -5.21 19.92
N ASN A 83 2.56 -4.15 19.55
CA ASN A 83 2.59 -3.61 18.19
C ASN A 83 4.02 -3.35 17.71
N ILE A 84 4.90 -4.30 17.90
CA ILE A 84 6.31 -4.17 17.50
C ILE A 84 6.41 -4.28 15.97
N THR A 85 7.06 -3.29 15.34
CA THR A 85 7.35 -3.28 13.90
C THR A 85 8.84 -3.43 13.63
N LEU A 86 9.23 -3.98 12.48
CA LEU A 86 10.64 -4.16 12.11
C LEU A 86 11.46 -2.85 12.16
N PRO A 87 10.98 -1.72 11.63
CA PRO A 87 11.68 -0.43 11.75
C PRO A 87 11.90 -0.01 13.20
N ALA A 88 10.94 -0.24 14.10
CA ALA A 88 11.07 0.08 15.52
C ALA A 88 12.11 -0.82 16.21
N VAL A 89 12.20 -2.09 15.82
CA VAL A 89 13.24 -3.02 16.31
C VAL A 89 14.64 -2.55 15.89
N ILE A 90 14.81 -2.16 14.62
CA ILE A 90 16.08 -1.62 14.11
C ILE A 90 16.47 -0.37 14.89
N TRP A 91 15.53 0.54 15.11
CA TRP A 91 15.74 1.75 15.90
C TRP A 91 16.15 1.45 17.34
N SER A 92 15.50 0.48 17.98
CA SER A 92 15.83 0.04 19.35
C SER A 92 17.24 -0.54 19.42
N TYR A 93 17.63 -1.43 18.51
CA TYR A 93 18.98 -1.99 18.47
C TYR A 93 20.05 -0.94 18.20
N TRP A 94 19.75 0.03 17.33
CA TRP A 94 20.65 1.14 17.06
C TRP A 94 20.93 1.97 18.33
N ASN A 95 19.86 2.35 19.05
CA ASN A 95 19.98 3.15 20.26
C ASN A 95 20.60 2.39 21.44
N SER A 96 20.48 1.06 21.49
CA SER A 96 21.12 0.23 22.51
C SER A 96 22.60 -0.08 22.22
N GLY A 97 23.15 0.41 21.11
CA GLY A 97 24.54 0.17 20.71
C GLY A 97 24.79 -1.22 20.10
N THR A 98 23.77 -2.04 19.91
CA THR A 98 23.86 -3.37 19.27
C THR A 98 23.75 -3.25 17.75
N THR A 99 24.67 -2.51 17.14
CA THR A 99 24.66 -2.17 15.71
C THR A 99 24.71 -3.39 14.79
N ASN A 100 25.36 -4.47 15.22
CA ASN A 100 25.42 -5.72 14.46
C ASN A 100 24.00 -6.34 14.28
N LEU A 101 23.18 -6.33 15.34
CA LEU A 101 21.79 -6.82 15.27
C LEU A 101 20.93 -5.88 14.42
N ALA A 102 21.08 -4.57 14.58
CA ALA A 102 20.40 -3.58 13.75
C ALA A 102 20.70 -3.81 12.26
N SER A 103 21.97 -4.03 11.92
CA SER A 103 22.40 -4.30 10.54
C SER A 103 21.82 -5.60 10.00
N GLY A 104 21.79 -6.66 10.80
CA GLY A 104 21.20 -7.95 10.41
C GLY A 104 19.69 -7.84 10.09
N VAL A 105 18.93 -7.19 10.96
CA VAL A 105 17.50 -6.97 10.74
C VAL A 105 17.24 -6.07 9.52
N THR A 106 18.06 -5.02 9.33
CA THR A 106 17.98 -4.13 8.17
C THR A 106 18.24 -4.90 6.88
N LEU A 107 19.21 -5.81 6.86
CA LEU A 107 19.51 -6.64 5.70
C LEU A 107 18.34 -7.55 5.34
N ILE A 108 17.73 -8.22 6.31
CA ILE A 108 16.54 -9.06 6.08
C ILE A 108 15.41 -8.21 5.52
N MET A 109 15.14 -7.05 6.11
CA MET A 109 14.12 -6.12 5.65
C MET A 109 14.35 -5.68 4.21
N THR A 110 15.60 -5.37 3.86
CA THR A 110 15.99 -4.94 2.50
C THR A 110 15.80 -6.06 1.49
N VAL A 111 16.21 -7.29 1.82
CA VAL A 111 16.02 -8.45 0.93
C VAL A 111 14.54 -8.69 0.64
N VAL A 112 13.69 -8.64 1.66
CA VAL A 112 12.24 -8.79 1.48
C VAL A 112 11.67 -7.70 0.58
N LEU A 113 12.11 -6.44 0.74
CA LEU A 113 11.69 -5.33 -0.13
C LEU A 113 12.13 -5.53 -1.58
N ILE A 114 13.38 -5.94 -1.81
CA ILE A 114 13.91 -6.19 -3.16
C ILE A 114 13.12 -7.32 -3.83
N LEU A 115 12.90 -8.43 -3.13
CA LEU A 115 12.11 -9.55 -3.66
C LEU A 115 10.67 -9.13 -3.98
N SER A 116 10.07 -8.29 -3.14
CA SER A 116 8.74 -7.72 -3.40
C SER A 116 8.72 -6.85 -4.66
N LEU A 117 9.75 -6.03 -4.88
CA LEU A 117 9.87 -5.17 -6.05
C LEU A 117 10.11 -5.94 -7.36
N ILE A 118 10.82 -7.06 -7.32
CA ILE A 118 11.06 -7.91 -8.50
C ILE A 118 9.76 -8.59 -8.98
N HIS A 119 8.81 -8.81 -8.07
CA HIS A 119 7.52 -9.45 -8.38
C HIS A 119 6.45 -8.49 -8.92
N ILE A 120 6.72 -7.18 -8.98
CA ILE A 120 5.84 -6.14 -9.52
C ILE A 120 6.15 -5.87 -10.99
#